data_2ffd35323a92713d7d71fc64de7fd45d
#
_entry.id   2ffd35323a92713d7d71fc64de7fd45d
#
_cell.length_a   1.000
_cell.length_b   1.000
_cell.length_c   1.000
_cell.angle_alpha   90.00
_cell.angle_beta   90.00
_cell.angle_gamma   90.00
#
_symmetry.space_group_name_H-M   'P 1'
#
loop_
_entity.id
_entity.type
_entity.pdbx_description
1 polymer ?
#
loop_
_entity_poly.entity_id
_entity_poly.type
_entity_poly.pdbx_seq_one_letter_code
_entity_poly.pdbx_strand_id
1 'polypeptide(L)'
;MKTIINFPKLGKGAVRSTQALVAAMLLAMPLLFTACSETNETQEEYPDWKNKNQTFWNRLYTETRRHATAGYTSWKLFKTYTKQDSISGVNTDYIIVHVKQAGTGSGCPLSTDSVSIRYTGQLLPSTSYPAGLVFDTTSPSGTTPATSGVAHLAVSGLVDGFATALQHMHIGDTWEVYMPWTLAYGETGSKSIPGFSVLKFEITLLSYARSGASLPPFRMRAVRQAGS
;
A
#
# COMPACT_ATOMS: atom_id res chain seq x y z
N MET A 1 80.88 -60.06 -6.79
CA MET A 1 79.74 -60.32 -5.90
C MET A 1 78.48 -59.80 -6.64
N LYS A 2 77.69 -60.72 -7.21
CA LYS A 2 76.45 -60.40 -7.95
C LYS A 2 75.30 -60.80 -7.08
N THR A 3 74.53 -59.82 -6.59
CA THR A 3 73.32 -60.05 -5.79
C THR A 3 72.15 -60.18 -6.76
N ILE A 4 71.51 -61.33 -6.83
CA ILE A 4 70.33 -61.62 -7.66
C ILE A 4 69.10 -61.28 -6.77
N ILE A 5 68.32 -60.28 -7.18
CA ILE A 5 67.07 -59.94 -6.55
C ILE A 5 65.98 -60.80 -7.21
N ASN A 6 65.35 -61.64 -6.40
CA ASN A 6 64.26 -62.54 -6.79
C ASN A 6 62.92 -61.84 -6.64
N PHE A 7 62.20 -61.65 -7.77
CA PHE A 7 60.85 -61.09 -7.71
C PHE A 7 59.80 -62.18 -7.51
N PRO A 8 58.85 -62.10 -6.61
CA PRO A 8 57.78 -63.09 -6.49
C PRO A 8 56.79 -62.91 -7.62
N LYS A 9 56.36 -64.00 -8.22
CA LYS A 9 55.30 -64.09 -9.24
C LYS A 9 53.97 -63.62 -8.66
N LEU A 10 53.40 -62.53 -9.18
CA LEU A 10 52.02 -62.14 -8.87
C LEU A 10 51.02 -63.15 -9.35
N GLY A 11 50.25 -63.72 -8.43
CA GLY A 11 49.21 -64.69 -8.71
C GLY A 11 48.01 -64.03 -9.42
N LYS A 12 47.40 -64.81 -10.35
CA LYS A 12 46.23 -64.46 -11.20
C LYS A 12 44.93 -64.12 -10.43
N GLY A 13 44.97 -63.91 -9.14
CA GLY A 13 43.78 -63.65 -8.29
C GLY A 13 43.51 -62.13 -8.02
N ALA A 14 44.51 -61.26 -8.28
CA ALA A 14 44.40 -59.84 -7.85
C ALA A 14 43.60 -58.93 -8.83
N VAL A 15 43.37 -59.39 -10.06
CA VAL A 15 42.70 -58.55 -11.10
C VAL A 15 41.16 -58.51 -10.93
N ARG A 16 40.55 -59.52 -10.28
CA ARG A 16 39.08 -59.58 -10.08
C ARG A 16 38.58 -58.67 -8.93
N SER A 17 39.39 -58.38 -7.94
CA SER A 17 39.01 -57.55 -6.80
C SER A 17 39.01 -56.03 -7.09
N THR A 18 39.94 -55.61 -7.99
CA THR A 18 39.99 -54.19 -8.37
C THR A 18 38.86 -53.79 -9.31
N GLN A 19 38.38 -54.69 -10.17
CA GLN A 19 37.18 -54.43 -11.01
C GLN A 19 35.88 -54.39 -10.17
N ALA A 20 35.77 -55.19 -9.13
CA ALA A 20 34.62 -55.15 -8.24
C ALA A 20 34.56 -53.84 -7.39
N LEU A 21 35.71 -53.31 -6.95
CA LEU A 21 35.79 -52.08 -6.21
C LEU A 21 35.51 -50.86 -7.11
N VAL A 22 35.97 -50.84 -8.33
CA VAL A 22 35.69 -49.77 -9.31
C VAL A 22 34.21 -49.79 -9.72
N ALA A 23 33.62 -50.97 -9.92
CA ALA A 23 32.19 -51.10 -10.22
C ALA A 23 31.31 -50.70 -9.02
N ALA A 24 31.68 -50.98 -7.78
CA ALA A 24 30.97 -50.55 -6.59
C ALA A 24 31.09 -49.01 -6.38
N MET A 25 32.22 -48.41 -6.75
CA MET A 25 32.41 -46.96 -6.62
C MET A 25 31.67 -46.20 -7.74
N LEU A 26 31.47 -46.79 -8.92
CA LEU A 26 30.67 -46.22 -9.99
C LEU A 26 29.13 -46.38 -9.76
N LEU A 27 28.70 -47.35 -8.95
CA LEU A 27 27.29 -47.48 -8.59
C LEU A 27 26.86 -46.61 -7.41
N ALA A 28 27.82 -46.11 -6.59
CA ALA A 28 27.52 -45.23 -5.44
C ALA A 28 27.48 -43.75 -5.81
N MET A 29 27.82 -43.35 -7.04
CA MET A 29 27.92 -41.96 -7.45
C MET A 29 26.60 -41.29 -7.94
N PRO A 30 25.49 -41.99 -8.22
CA PRO A 30 24.24 -41.32 -8.56
C PRO A 30 23.36 -40.91 -7.41
N LEU A 31 23.78 -41.10 -6.14
CA LEU A 31 22.96 -40.75 -4.97
C LEU A 31 23.31 -39.40 -4.31
N LEU A 32 24.22 -38.62 -4.90
CA LEU A 32 24.55 -37.28 -4.40
C LEU A 32 23.93 -36.13 -5.23
N PHE A 33 23.07 -36.43 -6.19
CA PHE A 33 22.11 -35.44 -6.69
C PHE A 33 20.89 -35.45 -5.77
N THR A 34 21.08 -35.19 -4.47
CA THR A 34 20.01 -34.65 -3.66
C THR A 34 19.67 -33.30 -4.29
N ALA A 35 18.51 -33.31 -4.93
CA ALA A 35 17.81 -32.13 -5.35
C ALA A 35 18.06 -30.99 -4.35
N CYS A 36 18.69 -29.91 -4.80
CA CYS A 36 18.32 -28.62 -4.32
C CYS A 36 16.81 -28.53 -4.66
N SER A 37 15.97 -28.87 -3.74
CA SER A 37 14.64 -28.37 -3.62
C SER A 37 14.88 -26.85 -3.49
N GLU A 38 14.85 -26.12 -4.61
CA GLU A 38 14.51 -24.74 -4.58
C GLU A 38 13.13 -24.71 -3.94
N THR A 39 13.10 -24.57 -2.62
CA THR A 39 11.94 -24.00 -1.97
C THR A 39 11.86 -22.61 -2.58
N ASN A 40 11.06 -22.45 -3.64
CA ASN A 40 10.47 -21.19 -3.97
C ASN A 40 9.67 -20.81 -2.70
N GLU A 41 10.35 -20.22 -1.73
CA GLU A 41 9.70 -19.48 -0.67
C GLU A 41 8.96 -18.38 -1.39
N THR A 42 7.67 -18.61 -1.65
CA THR A 42 6.78 -17.57 -2.16
C THR A 42 6.78 -16.51 -1.09
N GLN A 43 7.57 -15.46 -1.30
CA GLN A 43 7.70 -14.38 -0.33
C GLN A 43 6.31 -13.80 -0.11
N GLU A 44 5.84 -13.82 1.14
CA GLU A 44 4.53 -13.30 1.50
C GLU A 44 4.46 -11.80 1.15
N GLU A 45 3.40 -11.40 0.41
CA GLU A 45 3.25 -10.01 -0.03
C GLU A 45 3.00 -9.05 1.14
N TYR A 46 2.25 -9.50 2.15
CA TYR A 46 1.82 -8.67 3.28
C TYR A 46 2.21 -9.29 4.64
N PRO A 47 3.52 -9.53 4.92
CA PRO A 47 3.95 -10.13 6.17
C PRO A 47 3.60 -9.23 7.35
N ASP A 48 3.05 -9.83 8.41
CA ASP A 48 2.65 -9.13 9.66
C ASP A 48 1.80 -7.87 9.42
N TRP A 49 0.93 -7.89 8.41
CA TRP A 49 0.23 -6.73 7.89
C TRP A 49 -0.60 -5.98 8.93
N LYS A 50 -1.34 -6.71 9.77
CA LYS A 50 -2.15 -6.11 10.84
C LYS A 50 -1.29 -5.28 11.80
N ASN A 51 -0.21 -5.86 12.35
CA ASN A 51 0.64 -5.16 13.31
C ASN A 51 1.39 -4.00 12.66
N LYS A 52 1.83 -4.16 11.41
CA LYS A 52 2.47 -3.09 10.63
C LYS A 52 1.55 -1.88 10.48
N ASN A 53 0.30 -2.11 10.07
CA ASN A 53 -0.68 -1.05 9.90
C ASN A 53 -1.08 -0.41 11.23
N GLN A 54 -1.27 -1.21 12.28
CA GLN A 54 -1.58 -0.69 13.62
C GLN A 54 -0.46 0.16 14.19
N THR A 55 0.79 -0.29 14.06
CA THR A 55 1.97 0.46 14.53
C THR A 55 2.14 1.76 13.76
N PHE A 56 1.99 1.72 12.43
CA PHE A 56 2.03 2.92 11.60
C PHE A 56 0.95 3.93 12.02
N TRP A 57 -0.31 3.46 12.20
CA TRP A 57 -1.43 4.30 12.59
C TRP A 57 -1.20 4.98 13.95
N ASN A 58 -0.82 4.20 14.96
CA ASN A 58 -0.58 4.71 16.31
C ASN A 58 0.52 5.79 16.35
N ARG A 59 1.61 5.55 15.60
CA ARG A 59 2.70 6.52 15.47
C ARG A 59 2.22 7.81 14.79
N LEU A 60 1.58 7.70 13.62
CA LEU A 60 1.12 8.84 12.84
C LEU A 60 0.10 9.67 13.63
N TYR A 61 -0.84 9.02 14.33
CA TYR A 61 -1.81 9.69 15.18
C TYR A 61 -1.14 10.49 16.32
N THR A 62 -0.18 9.87 17.00
CA THR A 62 0.55 10.52 18.09
C THR A 62 1.36 11.72 17.60
N GLU A 63 2.04 11.59 16.47
CA GLU A 63 2.81 12.66 15.84
C GLU A 63 1.90 13.80 15.40
N THR A 64 0.75 13.50 14.78
CA THR A 64 -0.20 14.53 14.34
C THR A 64 -0.81 15.27 15.52
N ARG A 65 -1.15 14.59 16.61
CA ARG A 65 -1.61 15.26 17.83
C ARG A 65 -0.57 16.23 18.39
N ARG A 66 0.69 15.83 18.42
CA ARG A 66 1.79 16.69 18.86
C ARG A 66 1.94 17.93 17.96
N HIS A 67 1.84 17.76 16.65
CA HIS A 67 1.88 18.86 15.70
C HIS A 67 0.71 19.84 15.90
N ALA A 68 -0.49 19.33 16.04
CA ALA A 68 -1.68 20.15 16.31
C ALA A 68 -1.52 20.99 17.59
N THR A 69 -0.97 20.40 18.67
CA THR A 69 -0.70 21.10 19.94
C THR A 69 0.41 22.16 19.76
N ALA A 70 1.37 21.92 18.88
CA ALA A 70 2.46 22.86 18.57
C ALA A 70 2.07 23.96 17.58
N GLY A 71 0.80 24.00 17.11
CA GLY A 71 0.29 25.05 16.22
C GLY A 71 0.57 24.84 14.73
N TYR A 72 1.00 23.64 14.30
CA TYR A 72 1.13 23.32 12.88
C TYR A 72 -0.25 23.19 12.23
N THR A 73 -0.54 24.01 11.24
CA THR A 73 -1.86 24.07 10.59
C THR A 73 -2.03 23.12 9.41
N SER A 74 -0.93 22.56 8.87
CA SER A 74 -0.97 21.64 7.73
C SER A 74 -1.39 20.23 8.09
N TRP A 75 -1.23 19.82 9.36
CA TRP A 75 -1.66 18.52 9.85
C TRP A 75 -2.88 18.66 10.74
N LYS A 76 -3.92 17.89 10.45
CA LYS A 76 -5.22 17.96 11.15
C LYS A 76 -5.73 16.58 11.49
N LEU A 77 -6.54 16.51 12.55
CA LEU A 77 -7.30 15.34 12.95
C LEU A 77 -8.78 15.68 12.86
N PHE A 78 -9.55 14.85 12.16
CA PHE A 78 -11.00 14.98 12.12
C PHE A 78 -11.62 13.68 12.63
N LYS A 79 -12.50 13.80 13.62
CA LYS A 79 -13.31 12.69 14.09
C LYS A 79 -14.39 12.36 13.06
N THR A 80 -14.64 11.07 12.83
CA THR A 80 -15.69 10.68 11.88
C THR A 80 -17.07 11.13 12.35
N TYR A 81 -17.90 11.57 11.39
CA TYR A 81 -19.29 11.97 11.66
C TYR A 81 -20.19 10.81 12.11
N THR A 82 -19.79 9.56 11.87
CA THR A 82 -20.54 8.39 12.33
C THR A 82 -20.39 8.12 13.83
N LYS A 83 -19.47 8.81 14.52
CA LYS A 83 -19.28 8.70 15.97
C LYS A 83 -19.85 9.90 16.68
N GLN A 84 -20.50 9.65 17.82
CA GLN A 84 -21.06 10.72 18.63
C GLN A 84 -19.96 11.54 19.30
N ASP A 85 -20.12 12.86 19.31
CA ASP A 85 -19.13 13.78 19.90
C ASP A 85 -19.00 13.64 21.42
N SER A 86 -20.07 13.19 22.10
CA SER A 86 -20.10 12.96 23.57
C SER A 86 -19.24 11.77 24.02
N ILE A 87 -18.83 10.88 23.10
CA ILE A 87 -18.04 9.70 23.43
C ILE A 87 -16.56 10.03 23.20
N SER A 88 -15.71 9.80 24.22
CA SER A 88 -14.26 9.90 24.05
C SER A 88 -13.84 8.95 22.94
N GLY A 89 -13.37 9.51 21.80
CA GLY A 89 -12.96 8.73 20.65
C GLY A 89 -11.65 8.01 20.92
N VAL A 90 -11.55 6.78 20.44
CA VAL A 90 -10.26 6.10 20.30
C VAL A 90 -9.55 6.62 19.02
N ASN A 91 -8.25 6.41 18.92
CA ASN A 91 -7.48 6.92 17.79
C ASN A 91 -8.02 6.46 16.42
N THR A 92 -8.67 5.30 16.35
CA THR A 92 -9.28 4.74 15.15
C THR A 92 -10.64 5.34 14.77
N ASP A 93 -11.14 6.30 15.55
CA ASP A 93 -12.33 7.10 15.21
C ASP A 93 -12.01 8.37 14.43
N TYR A 94 -10.74 8.60 14.13
CA TYR A 94 -10.26 9.80 13.44
C TYR A 94 -9.68 9.46 12.09
N ILE A 95 -9.73 10.44 11.18
CA ILE A 95 -8.85 10.51 10.00
C ILE A 95 -7.72 11.51 10.29
N ILE A 96 -6.60 11.30 9.63
CA ILE A 96 -5.45 12.20 9.67
C ILE A 96 -5.33 12.85 8.30
N VAL A 97 -5.17 14.16 8.28
CA VAL A 97 -5.09 14.96 7.06
C VAL A 97 -3.81 15.76 7.05
N HIS A 98 -3.09 15.68 5.94
CA HIS A 98 -2.03 16.62 5.58
C HIS A 98 -2.52 17.51 4.43
N VAL A 99 -2.71 18.79 4.70
CA VAL A 99 -3.13 19.78 3.70
C VAL A 99 -1.96 20.09 2.78
N LYS A 100 -2.03 19.61 1.54
CA LYS A 100 -1.01 19.87 0.49
C LYS A 100 -1.24 21.22 -0.18
N GLN A 101 -2.50 21.54 -0.43
CA GLN A 101 -2.95 22.80 -1.00
C GLN A 101 -4.28 23.17 -0.38
N ALA A 102 -4.40 24.40 0.09
CA ALA A 102 -5.68 24.96 0.54
C ALA A 102 -6.44 25.55 -0.64
N GLY A 103 -7.71 25.18 -0.76
CA GLY A 103 -8.64 25.73 -1.73
C GLY A 103 -9.18 27.10 -1.29
N THR A 104 -9.82 27.79 -2.22
CA THR A 104 -10.45 29.11 -1.99
C THR A 104 -11.98 29.05 -2.02
N GLY A 105 -12.57 27.87 -2.22
CA GLY A 105 -14.01 27.68 -2.20
C GLY A 105 -14.61 27.92 -0.81
N SER A 106 -15.88 28.30 -0.78
CA SER A 106 -16.63 28.44 0.46
C SER A 106 -17.55 27.23 0.68
N GLY A 107 -17.71 26.83 1.94
CA GLY A 107 -18.55 25.69 2.33
C GLY A 107 -17.91 24.35 1.96
N CYS A 108 -18.49 23.29 2.53
CA CYS A 108 -18.04 21.90 2.34
C CYS A 108 -19.22 21.03 1.83
N PRO A 109 -18.96 19.89 1.19
CA PRO A 109 -19.98 18.91 0.87
C PRO A 109 -20.71 18.42 2.13
N LEU A 110 -21.97 18.06 2.00
CA LEU A 110 -22.74 17.31 3.00
C LEU A 110 -22.72 15.81 2.64
N SER A 111 -23.12 14.97 3.58
CA SER A 111 -23.21 13.52 3.35
C SER A 111 -24.19 13.14 2.22
N THR A 112 -25.18 13.99 1.94
CA THR A 112 -26.20 13.79 0.88
C THR A 112 -25.78 14.34 -0.48
N ASP A 113 -24.64 15.02 -0.56
CA ASP A 113 -24.20 15.70 -1.79
C ASP A 113 -23.45 14.75 -2.73
N SER A 114 -23.32 15.20 -3.98
CA SER A 114 -22.43 14.60 -4.96
C SER A 114 -21.21 15.47 -5.18
N VAL A 115 -20.06 14.83 -5.39
CA VAL A 115 -18.77 15.50 -5.57
C VAL A 115 -18.11 15.14 -6.90
N SER A 116 -17.33 16.07 -7.44
CA SER A 116 -16.37 15.83 -8.51
C SER A 116 -14.98 15.93 -7.91
N ILE A 117 -14.21 14.85 -7.98
CA ILE A 117 -12.88 14.76 -7.37
C ILE A 117 -11.86 14.15 -8.32
N ARG A 118 -10.58 14.40 -8.02
CA ARG A 118 -9.47 13.54 -8.41
C ARG A 118 -8.90 12.89 -7.18
N TYR A 119 -8.48 11.64 -7.31
CA TYR A 119 -7.85 10.94 -6.18
C TYR A 119 -6.92 9.85 -6.63
N THR A 120 -6.04 9.47 -5.72
CA THR A 120 -5.21 8.26 -5.79
C THR A 120 -5.23 7.59 -4.43
N GLY A 121 -5.66 6.34 -4.39
CA GLY A 121 -5.69 5.50 -3.20
C GLY A 121 -4.51 4.53 -3.18
N GLN A 122 -3.81 4.44 -2.06
CA GLN A 122 -2.58 3.71 -1.91
C GLN A 122 -2.51 2.97 -0.56
N LEU A 123 -1.99 1.74 -0.58
CA LEU A 123 -1.65 0.98 0.63
C LEU A 123 -0.31 1.45 1.23
N LEU A 124 -0.02 1.02 2.45
CA LEU A 124 1.34 1.11 2.99
C LEU A 124 2.31 0.24 2.16
N PRO A 125 3.61 0.51 2.22
CA PRO A 125 4.61 -0.31 1.55
C PRO A 125 4.47 -1.81 1.88
N SER A 126 4.65 -2.66 0.88
CA SER A 126 4.63 -4.12 1.00
C SER A 126 5.83 -4.73 0.29
N THR A 127 5.91 -6.05 0.25
CA THR A 127 7.07 -6.76 -0.29
C THR A 127 7.35 -6.39 -1.75
N SER A 128 6.36 -6.48 -2.63
CA SER A 128 6.50 -6.15 -4.05
C SER A 128 6.27 -4.67 -4.37
N TYR A 129 5.70 -3.91 -3.44
CA TYR A 129 5.36 -2.49 -3.62
C TYR A 129 6.03 -1.62 -2.55
N PRO A 130 7.32 -1.29 -2.69
CA PRO A 130 8.06 -0.48 -1.70
C PRO A 130 7.51 0.92 -1.49
N ALA A 131 6.81 1.48 -2.49
CA ALA A 131 6.10 2.76 -2.39
C ALA A 131 4.65 2.61 -1.90
N GLY A 132 4.15 1.37 -1.78
CA GLY A 132 2.76 1.03 -1.55
C GLY A 132 1.99 0.79 -2.84
N LEU A 133 1.11 -0.22 -2.84
CA LEU A 133 0.26 -0.54 -3.99
C LEU A 133 -0.77 0.58 -4.21
N VAL A 134 -0.79 1.17 -5.39
CA VAL A 134 -1.90 2.02 -5.84
C VAL A 134 -3.05 1.09 -6.24
N PHE A 135 -4.12 1.08 -5.44
CA PHE A 135 -5.26 0.18 -5.66
C PHE A 135 -6.40 0.84 -6.45
N ASP A 136 -6.45 2.18 -6.48
CA ASP A 136 -7.45 2.94 -7.24
C ASP A 136 -6.96 4.36 -7.53
N THR A 137 -7.26 4.89 -8.73
CA THR A 137 -6.83 6.24 -9.12
C THR A 137 -7.63 6.78 -10.29
N THR A 138 -7.89 8.08 -10.27
CA THR A 138 -8.37 8.85 -11.41
C THR A 138 -7.25 9.33 -12.34
N SER A 139 -5.98 9.12 -11.93
CA SER A 139 -4.78 9.59 -12.65
C SER A 139 -3.88 8.41 -13.02
N PRO A 140 -4.21 7.61 -14.05
CA PRO A 140 -3.37 6.51 -14.50
C PRO A 140 -1.95 7.00 -14.83
N SER A 141 -0.99 6.07 -14.80
CA SER A 141 0.41 6.37 -15.11
C SER A 141 0.55 7.09 -16.46
N GLY A 142 1.37 8.14 -16.50
CA GLY A 142 1.60 8.95 -17.70
C GLY A 142 0.59 10.07 -17.91
N THR A 143 -0.41 10.25 -17.04
CA THR A 143 -1.33 11.40 -17.12
C THR A 143 -0.76 12.61 -16.38
N THR A 144 -1.08 13.82 -16.87
CA THR A 144 -0.84 15.08 -16.16
C THR A 144 -2.10 15.50 -15.40
N PRO A 145 -2.05 16.46 -14.47
CA PRO A 145 -3.27 17.02 -13.85
C PRO A 145 -4.32 17.49 -14.87
N ALA A 146 -3.87 17.91 -16.05
CA ALA A 146 -4.75 18.33 -17.13
C ALA A 146 -5.47 17.17 -17.83
N THR A 147 -4.84 15.98 -17.88
CA THR A 147 -5.37 14.78 -18.58
C THR A 147 -5.90 13.73 -17.62
N SER A 148 -5.79 13.93 -16.31
CA SER A 148 -6.35 13.06 -15.28
C SER A 148 -7.88 13.02 -15.36
N GLY A 149 -8.46 11.84 -15.15
CA GLY A 149 -9.89 11.66 -15.05
C GLY A 149 -10.50 12.41 -13.87
N VAL A 150 -11.83 12.52 -13.88
CA VAL A 150 -12.63 13.05 -12.78
C VAL A 150 -13.63 12.00 -12.37
N ALA A 151 -13.68 11.68 -11.09
CA ALA A 151 -14.70 10.82 -10.53
C ALA A 151 -15.88 11.67 -10.04
N HIS A 152 -17.09 11.19 -10.32
CA HIS A 152 -18.35 11.76 -9.82
C HIS A 152 -18.95 10.76 -8.84
N LEU A 153 -18.99 11.12 -7.57
CA LEU A 153 -19.34 10.20 -6.47
C LEU A 153 -20.38 10.84 -5.55
N ALA A 154 -21.33 10.03 -5.07
CA ALA A 154 -22.19 10.43 -3.96
C ALA A 154 -21.40 10.23 -2.64
N VAL A 155 -21.38 11.24 -1.77
CA VAL A 155 -20.65 11.18 -0.49
C VAL A 155 -21.17 10.04 0.38
N SER A 156 -22.50 9.80 0.37
CA SER A 156 -23.17 8.73 1.14
C SER A 156 -22.75 7.31 0.72
N GLY A 157 -22.17 7.14 -0.45
CA GLY A 157 -21.74 5.82 -0.97
C GLY A 157 -20.27 5.47 -0.64
N LEU A 158 -19.57 6.34 0.10
CA LEU A 158 -18.14 6.20 0.39
C LEU A 158 -17.92 5.63 1.79
N VAL A 159 -16.75 5.04 2.00
CA VAL A 159 -16.32 4.62 3.35
C VAL A 159 -16.21 5.83 4.27
N ASP A 160 -16.46 5.60 5.56
CA ASP A 160 -16.60 6.66 6.58
C ASP A 160 -15.44 7.66 6.60
N GLY A 161 -14.21 7.15 6.49
CA GLY A 161 -13.02 8.00 6.50
C GLY A 161 -12.96 8.93 5.28
N PHE A 162 -13.32 8.43 4.09
CA PHE A 162 -13.32 9.22 2.87
C PHE A 162 -14.45 10.27 2.88
N ALA A 163 -15.66 9.85 3.28
CA ALA A 163 -16.80 10.74 3.43
C ALA A 163 -16.51 11.86 4.45
N THR A 164 -15.86 11.52 5.57
CA THR A 164 -15.45 12.51 6.59
C THR A 164 -14.48 13.53 5.98
N ALA A 165 -13.48 13.11 5.22
CA ALA A 165 -12.53 14.03 4.58
C ALA A 165 -13.25 15.03 3.67
N LEU A 166 -14.11 14.54 2.77
CA LEU A 166 -14.84 15.40 1.83
C LEU A 166 -15.73 16.43 2.52
N GLN A 167 -16.37 16.05 3.64
CA GLN A 167 -17.25 16.94 4.40
C GLN A 167 -16.49 18.06 5.16
N HIS A 168 -15.16 18.00 5.17
CA HIS A 168 -14.28 19.05 5.71
C HIS A 168 -13.50 19.80 4.64
N MET A 169 -13.53 19.34 3.36
CA MET A 169 -12.79 19.95 2.25
C MET A 169 -13.56 21.11 1.62
N HIS A 170 -12.81 22.13 1.19
CA HIS A 170 -13.31 23.21 0.34
C HIS A 170 -12.93 22.95 -1.12
N ILE A 171 -13.69 23.52 -2.05
CA ILE A 171 -13.34 23.43 -3.49
C ILE A 171 -11.95 24.01 -3.73
N GLY A 172 -11.10 23.23 -4.39
CA GLY A 172 -9.69 23.55 -4.64
C GLY A 172 -8.71 22.96 -3.64
N ASP A 173 -9.19 22.41 -2.51
CA ASP A 173 -8.31 21.69 -1.60
C ASP A 173 -7.68 20.48 -2.27
N THR A 174 -6.39 20.24 -1.98
CA THR A 174 -5.70 18.97 -2.22
C THR A 174 -5.13 18.48 -0.90
N TRP A 175 -5.64 17.36 -0.44
CA TRP A 175 -5.29 16.76 0.86
C TRP A 175 -4.70 15.37 0.68
N GLU A 176 -3.73 15.04 1.50
CA GLU A 176 -3.30 13.68 1.77
C GLU A 176 -4.04 13.20 3.01
N VAL A 177 -4.88 12.18 2.86
CA VAL A 177 -5.77 11.68 3.89
C VAL A 177 -5.37 10.27 4.27
N TYR A 178 -5.15 10.03 5.54
CA TYR A 178 -4.93 8.70 6.10
C TYR A 178 -6.16 8.28 6.91
N MET A 179 -6.60 7.06 6.72
CA MET A 179 -7.71 6.49 7.46
C MET A 179 -7.40 5.08 7.95
N PRO A 180 -7.79 4.73 9.19
CA PRO A 180 -7.60 3.38 9.71
C PRO A 180 -8.60 2.42 9.06
N TRP A 181 -8.31 1.14 9.14
CA TRP A 181 -9.18 0.09 8.61
C TRP A 181 -10.61 0.15 9.14
N THR A 182 -10.83 0.63 10.39
CA THR A 182 -12.16 0.80 11.01
C THR A 182 -13.05 1.82 10.29
N LEU A 183 -12.46 2.78 9.59
CA LEU A 183 -13.15 3.80 8.81
C LEU A 183 -13.04 3.55 7.29
N ALA A 184 -12.56 2.36 6.90
CA ALA A 184 -12.35 1.95 5.52
C ALA A 184 -12.99 0.56 5.26
N TYR A 185 -12.21 -0.47 4.94
CA TYR A 185 -12.72 -1.78 4.53
C TYR A 185 -12.65 -2.85 5.64
N GLY A 186 -12.41 -2.46 6.87
CA GLY A 186 -12.49 -3.34 8.02
C GLY A 186 -11.44 -4.45 8.08
N GLU A 187 -11.77 -5.49 8.81
CA GLU A 187 -10.90 -6.65 9.05
C GLU A 187 -10.82 -7.57 7.82
N THR A 188 -11.85 -7.57 6.99
CA THR A 188 -11.93 -8.44 5.80
C THR A 188 -11.26 -7.86 4.58
N GLY A 189 -11.11 -6.53 4.51
CA GLY A 189 -10.59 -5.86 3.32
C GLY A 189 -11.59 -5.83 2.15
N SER A 190 -11.12 -5.50 0.95
CA SER A 190 -11.92 -5.47 -0.28
C SER A 190 -11.05 -5.60 -1.51
N LYS A 191 -11.37 -6.50 -2.43
CA LYS A 191 -10.61 -6.71 -3.69
C LYS A 191 -9.10 -6.88 -3.42
N SER A 192 -8.29 -5.93 -3.93
CA SER A 192 -6.83 -5.90 -3.75
C SER A 192 -6.37 -5.26 -2.43
N ILE A 193 -7.30 -4.87 -1.54
CA ILE A 193 -7.01 -4.25 -0.26
C ILE A 193 -7.11 -5.32 0.83
N PRO A 194 -6.00 -5.73 1.46
CA PRO A 194 -6.03 -6.67 2.58
C PRO A 194 -6.81 -6.11 3.77
N GLY A 195 -7.35 -6.99 4.60
CA GLY A 195 -7.94 -6.60 5.88
C GLY A 195 -6.94 -5.85 6.77
N PHE A 196 -7.43 -5.05 7.70
CA PHE A 196 -6.64 -4.23 8.62
C PHE A 196 -5.75 -3.17 7.96
N SER A 197 -6.01 -2.80 6.68
CA SER A 197 -5.21 -1.82 5.95
C SER A 197 -5.51 -0.40 6.40
N VAL A 198 -4.48 0.36 6.74
CA VAL A 198 -4.52 1.82 6.70
C VAL A 198 -4.47 2.25 5.25
N LEU A 199 -5.39 3.10 4.85
CA LEU A 199 -5.43 3.64 3.49
C LEU A 199 -4.88 5.07 3.49
N LYS A 200 -4.09 5.37 2.46
CA LYS A 200 -3.65 6.71 2.14
C LYS A 200 -4.31 7.16 0.84
N PHE A 201 -4.95 8.31 0.85
CA PHE A 201 -5.49 8.93 -0.35
C PHE A 201 -4.91 10.33 -0.55
N GLU A 202 -4.55 10.65 -1.77
CA GLU A 202 -4.44 12.05 -2.19
C GLU A 202 -5.75 12.41 -2.88
N ILE A 203 -6.44 13.45 -2.39
CA ILE A 203 -7.76 13.85 -2.86
C ILE A 203 -7.73 15.32 -3.23
N THR A 204 -8.21 15.67 -4.44
CA THR A 204 -8.49 17.04 -4.85
C THR A 204 -9.98 17.22 -5.05
N LEU A 205 -10.62 18.13 -4.28
CA LEU A 205 -12.04 18.47 -4.46
C LEU A 205 -12.19 19.54 -5.53
N LEU A 206 -12.84 19.17 -6.64
CA LEU A 206 -13.03 20.05 -7.81
C LEU A 206 -14.34 20.82 -7.75
N SER A 207 -15.44 20.16 -7.36
CA SER A 207 -16.76 20.75 -7.20
C SER A 207 -17.67 19.82 -6.38
N TYR A 208 -18.78 20.35 -5.92
CA TYR A 208 -19.86 19.55 -5.36
C TYR A 208 -21.23 20.14 -5.73
N ALA A 209 -22.26 19.32 -5.65
CA ALA A 209 -23.65 19.72 -5.84
C ALA A 209 -24.51 19.19 -4.71
N ARG A 210 -25.46 19.98 -4.25
CA ARG A 210 -26.46 19.57 -3.28
C ARG A 210 -27.35 18.47 -3.84
N SER A 211 -27.89 17.64 -2.96
CA SER A 211 -28.83 16.59 -3.36
C SER A 211 -29.93 17.13 -4.28
N GLY A 212 -30.17 16.47 -5.42
CA GLY A 212 -31.13 16.90 -6.43
C GLY A 212 -30.59 17.91 -7.45
N ALA A 213 -29.40 18.46 -7.29
CA ALA A 213 -28.75 19.34 -8.24
C ALA A 213 -27.72 18.59 -9.11
N SER A 214 -27.54 19.01 -10.34
CA SER A 214 -26.48 18.46 -11.22
C SER A 214 -25.11 19.01 -10.84
N LEU A 215 -24.10 18.14 -10.90
CA LEU A 215 -22.69 18.58 -10.73
C LEU A 215 -22.33 19.57 -11.83
N PRO A 216 -21.68 20.71 -11.49
CA PRO A 216 -21.20 21.65 -12.49
C PRO A 216 -20.16 20.95 -13.40
N PRO A 217 -20.19 21.20 -14.73
CA PRO A 217 -19.16 20.66 -15.61
C PRO A 217 -17.80 21.19 -15.19
N PHE A 218 -16.82 20.29 -15.07
CA PHE A 218 -15.46 20.69 -14.78
C PHE A 218 -14.89 21.49 -15.96
N ARG A 219 -14.67 22.79 -15.78
CA ARG A 219 -13.95 23.65 -16.73
C ARG A 219 -12.58 23.95 -16.14
N MET A 220 -11.52 23.49 -16.79
CA MET A 220 -10.18 23.97 -16.46
C MET A 220 -10.15 25.49 -16.64
N ARG A 221 -9.86 26.20 -15.58
CA ARG A 221 -9.57 27.64 -15.68
C ARG A 221 -8.24 27.74 -16.40
N ALA A 222 -8.24 28.24 -17.64
CA ALA A 222 -7.01 28.59 -18.33
C ALA A 222 -6.23 29.52 -17.42
N VAL A 223 -5.02 29.11 -17.03
CA VAL A 223 -4.07 30.00 -16.34
C VAL A 223 -3.80 31.12 -17.33
N ARG A 224 -4.36 32.31 -17.09
CA ARG A 224 -3.91 33.52 -17.81
C ARG A 224 -2.42 33.65 -17.46
N GLN A 225 -1.56 33.39 -18.44
CA GLN A 225 -0.19 33.86 -18.37
C GLN A 225 -0.30 35.36 -18.21
N ALA A 226 0.14 35.86 -17.04
CA ALA A 226 0.37 37.29 -16.87
C ALA A 226 1.49 37.62 -17.86
N GLY A 227 1.11 38.27 -18.97
CA GLY A 227 2.03 38.79 -19.95
C GLY A 227 2.90 39.85 -19.27
N SER A 228 4.16 39.71 -19.53
CA SER A 228 5.25 40.64 -19.22
C SER A 228 4.98 42.05 -19.65
#